data_25f6368565483e26b2cbb3046d865d98
#
_entry.id   25f6368565483e26b2cbb3046d865d98
#
_cell.length_a   1.000
_cell.length_b   1.000
_cell.length_c   1.000
_cell.angle_alpha   90.00
_cell.angle_beta   90.00
_cell.angle_gamma   90.00
#
_symmetry.space_group_name_H-M   'P 1'
#
loop_
_entity.id
_entity.type
_entity.pdbx_description
1 polymer ?
#
loop_
_entity_poly.entity_id
_entity_poly.type
_entity_poly.pdbx_seq_one_letter_code
_entity_poly.pdbx_strand_id
1 'polypeptide(L)'
;MTRLHRKHRIALGLGLGLLLGFGGTTVQAAGDAALYEAVAPKGSTFVRLYNASNQEVSANVGSINLEDVSPLSSSGFEYLPAGQYSARIGSQNLPVNLSAEHYYTLVTQSGAAPLLVEEPAFKSKQKALLRVQNLSDKPLTLKTADGKTEVVKSVEPKGRGDREINPVKANLALFDGERKVADLKPISLARGEVVCLYVTGTANQLNPVWVKPPVKE
;
A
#
# COMPACT_ATOMS: atom_id res chain seq x y z
N MET A 1 -21.87 -43.67 66.25
CA MET A 1 -22.40 -42.89 67.38
C MET A 1 -22.98 -41.62 66.78
N THR A 2 -24.20 -41.61 66.57
CA THR A 2 -25.28 -41.09 67.41
C THR A 2 -25.48 -39.56 67.20
N ARG A 3 -26.59 -39.30 66.54
CA ARG A 3 -27.70 -38.37 66.90
C ARG A 3 -27.44 -36.88 66.65
N LEU A 4 -28.42 -36.07 66.31
CA LEU A 4 -29.87 -36.13 66.06
C LEU A 4 -30.34 -34.67 65.79
N HIS A 5 -31.24 -34.49 64.88
CA HIS A 5 -32.38 -33.59 64.88
C HIS A 5 -32.26 -32.11 65.36
N ARG A 6 -32.65 -31.15 64.66
CA ARG A 6 -34.00 -30.52 64.83
C ARG A 6 -34.40 -29.54 63.80
N LYS A 7 -35.58 -29.77 63.29
CA LYS A 7 -36.42 -28.85 62.46
C LYS A 7 -36.81 -27.61 63.25
N HIS A 8 -36.94 -26.52 62.64
CA HIS A 8 -38.10 -25.62 62.82
C HIS A 8 -38.35 -24.72 61.61
N ARG A 9 -39.60 -24.57 61.37
CA ARG A 9 -40.37 -23.99 60.28
C ARG A 9 -40.60 -22.47 60.47
N ILE A 10 -41.12 -21.84 59.36
CA ILE A 10 -42.03 -20.68 59.30
C ILE A 10 -41.26 -19.36 59.30
N ALA A 11 -41.49 -18.37 58.38
CA ALA A 11 -42.69 -17.91 57.71
C ALA A 11 -42.32 -17.00 56.53
N LEU A 12 -43.08 -17.06 55.53
CA LEU A 12 -43.78 -16.07 54.73
C LEU A 12 -43.30 -14.62 54.83
N GLY A 13 -42.86 -14.06 53.68
CA GLY A 13 -42.68 -12.64 53.45
C GLY A 13 -42.72 -12.38 51.96
N LEU A 14 -43.91 -12.12 51.42
CA LEU A 14 -44.11 -11.57 50.08
C LEU A 14 -43.42 -10.19 49.99
N GLY A 15 -42.51 -10.01 49.08
CA GLY A 15 -41.93 -8.75 48.69
C GLY A 15 -41.79 -8.69 47.18
N LEU A 16 -42.85 -8.23 46.53
CA LEU A 16 -42.89 -7.96 45.09
C LEU A 16 -42.13 -6.66 44.84
N GLY A 17 -40.85 -6.78 44.45
CA GLY A 17 -40.02 -5.65 44.05
C GLY A 17 -39.69 -5.77 42.55
N LEU A 18 -40.52 -5.05 41.74
CA LEU A 18 -40.28 -4.87 40.29
C LEU A 18 -39.12 -3.90 40.12
N LEU A 19 -37.92 -4.37 39.96
CA LEU A 19 -36.79 -3.56 39.49
C LEU A 19 -36.71 -3.71 37.96
N LEU A 20 -37.29 -2.71 37.28
CA LEU A 20 -37.05 -2.43 35.88
C LEU A 20 -35.58 -2.02 35.72
N GLY A 21 -34.70 -2.99 35.45
CA GLY A 21 -33.35 -2.74 34.99
C GLY A 21 -33.40 -2.18 33.57
N PHE A 22 -33.26 -0.88 33.43
CA PHE A 22 -32.88 -0.25 32.15
C PHE A 22 -31.48 -0.72 31.83
N GLY A 23 -31.40 -1.81 31.07
CA GLY A 23 -30.19 -2.21 30.36
C GLY A 23 -29.95 -1.19 29.26
N GLY A 24 -29.21 -0.13 29.57
CA GLY A 24 -28.65 0.76 28.58
C GLY A 24 -27.69 -0.04 27.69
N THR A 25 -28.17 -0.49 26.54
CA THR A 25 -27.27 -0.90 25.45
C THR A 25 -26.50 0.34 25.03
N THR A 26 -25.25 0.45 25.47
CA THR A 26 -24.30 1.35 24.84
C THR A 26 -24.16 0.90 23.41
N VAL A 27 -24.93 1.51 22.51
CA VAL A 27 -24.67 1.49 21.08
C VAL A 27 -23.32 2.18 20.94
N GLN A 28 -22.29 1.38 20.83
CA GLN A 28 -20.95 1.84 20.52
C GLN A 28 -21.04 2.40 19.12
N ALA A 29 -20.93 3.73 19.00
CA ALA A 29 -20.87 4.44 17.74
C ALA A 29 -19.54 4.08 17.04
N ALA A 30 -19.50 2.91 16.44
CA ALA A 30 -18.40 2.49 15.56
C ALA A 30 -18.57 3.05 14.13
N GLY A 31 -19.57 3.92 13.92
CA GLY A 31 -19.93 4.44 12.59
C GLY A 31 -19.35 5.79 12.21
N ASP A 32 -18.91 6.61 13.16
CA ASP A 32 -18.53 8.00 12.85
C ASP A 32 -17.06 8.19 12.50
N ALA A 33 -16.18 7.30 12.90
CA ALA A 33 -14.76 7.39 12.56
C ALA A 33 -14.48 7.17 11.06
N ALA A 34 -15.33 6.41 10.37
CA ALA A 34 -15.20 6.16 8.93
C ALA A 34 -15.72 7.31 8.06
N LEU A 35 -16.45 8.27 8.62
CA LEU A 35 -17.00 9.43 7.89
C LEU A 35 -16.03 10.61 7.77
N TYR A 36 -14.95 10.60 8.53
CA TYR A 36 -13.92 11.64 8.49
C TYR A 36 -12.59 11.05 8.04
N GLU A 37 -12.54 10.55 6.82
CA GLU A 37 -11.24 10.36 6.17
C GLU A 37 -10.59 11.74 6.09
N ALA A 38 -9.46 11.93 6.78
CA ALA A 38 -8.77 13.21 6.78
C ALA A 38 -8.38 13.56 5.33
N VAL A 39 -9.15 14.46 4.73
CA VAL A 39 -8.83 14.97 3.40
C VAL A 39 -7.54 15.77 3.52
N ALA A 40 -6.54 15.40 2.74
CA ALA A 40 -5.27 16.10 2.75
C ALA A 40 -5.49 17.61 2.45
N PRO A 41 -4.91 18.51 3.24
CA PRO A 41 -4.99 19.95 2.99
C PRO A 41 -4.52 20.30 1.58
N LYS A 42 -5.08 21.37 1.00
CA LYS A 42 -4.63 21.89 -0.29
C LYS A 42 -3.13 22.23 -0.22
N GLY A 43 -2.37 21.88 -1.24
CA GLY A 43 -0.92 22.08 -1.27
C GLY A 43 -0.11 20.99 -0.59
N SER A 44 -0.76 19.92 -0.13
CA SER A 44 -0.05 18.73 0.36
C SER A 44 0.69 18.02 -0.77
N THR A 45 1.75 17.33 -0.40
CA THR A 45 2.42 16.30 -1.21
C THR A 45 2.18 14.93 -0.60
N PHE A 46 2.29 13.88 -1.38
CA PHE A 46 1.98 12.51 -0.97
C PHE A 46 3.22 11.63 -1.12
N VAL A 47 3.60 10.95 -0.07
CA VAL A 47 4.80 10.11 -0.04
C VAL A 47 4.46 8.72 0.47
N ARG A 48 5.02 7.70 -0.15
CA ARG A 48 5.04 6.32 0.34
C ARG A 48 6.44 5.74 0.26
N LEU A 49 6.65 4.62 0.95
CA LEU A 49 7.86 3.80 0.86
C LEU A 49 7.57 2.54 0.06
N TYR A 50 8.39 2.20 -0.94
CA TYR A 50 8.49 0.88 -1.54
C TYR A 50 9.79 0.22 -1.10
N ASN A 51 9.66 -0.94 -0.48
CA ASN A 51 10.79 -1.72 0.01
C ASN A 51 11.17 -2.83 -0.98
N ALA A 52 12.18 -2.60 -1.81
CA ALA A 52 12.76 -3.60 -2.70
C ALA A 52 13.95 -4.35 -2.07
N SER A 53 14.14 -4.25 -0.76
CA SER A 53 15.15 -5.00 -0.01
C SER A 53 14.60 -6.34 0.51
N ASN A 54 15.42 -7.08 1.20
CA ASN A 54 15.07 -8.38 1.79
C ASN A 54 14.80 -8.31 3.30
N GLN A 55 14.78 -7.11 3.88
CA GLN A 55 14.49 -6.87 5.30
C GLN A 55 13.38 -5.83 5.42
N GLU A 56 12.67 -5.84 6.54
CA GLU A 56 11.70 -4.80 6.87
C GLU A 56 12.40 -3.45 7.04
N VAL A 57 11.80 -2.39 6.54
CA VAL A 57 12.36 -1.04 6.55
C VAL A 57 11.30 -0.01 6.90
N SER A 58 11.67 0.94 7.75
CA SER A 58 10.88 2.12 8.05
C SER A 58 11.54 3.37 7.49
N ALA A 59 10.75 4.39 7.17
CA ALA A 59 11.23 5.68 6.72
C ALA A 59 10.51 6.83 7.44
N ASN A 60 11.22 7.94 7.62
CA ASN A 60 10.67 9.19 8.15
C ASN A 60 10.91 10.33 7.17
N VAL A 61 9.90 11.15 6.93
CA VAL A 61 10.02 12.36 6.10
C VAL A 61 9.23 13.48 6.76
N GLY A 62 9.92 14.50 7.26
CA GLY A 62 9.26 15.57 8.00
C GLY A 62 8.45 15.02 9.17
N SER A 63 7.14 15.22 9.14
CA SER A 63 6.20 14.78 10.18
C SER A 63 5.63 13.37 9.96
N ILE A 64 5.90 12.71 8.83
CA ILE A 64 5.32 11.40 8.53
C ILE A 64 6.30 10.26 8.84
N ASN A 65 5.73 9.16 9.31
CA ASN A 65 6.41 7.91 9.56
C ASN A 65 5.79 6.81 8.69
N LEU A 66 6.62 6.14 7.91
CA LEU A 66 6.24 5.00 7.07
C LEU A 66 6.88 3.76 7.70
N GLU A 67 6.14 3.11 8.59
CA GLU A 67 6.69 2.10 9.49
C GLU A 67 6.51 0.68 8.94
N ASP A 68 7.45 -0.18 9.28
CA ASP A 68 7.40 -1.64 9.15
C ASP A 68 7.01 -2.14 7.76
N VAL A 69 7.57 -1.51 6.72
CA VAL A 69 7.30 -1.92 5.34
C VAL A 69 8.05 -3.22 5.04
N SER A 70 7.29 -4.28 4.89
CA SER A 70 7.81 -5.62 4.60
C SER A 70 8.55 -5.69 3.25
N PRO A 71 9.46 -6.67 3.06
CA PRO A 71 10.12 -6.89 1.78
C PRO A 71 9.15 -7.01 0.61
N LEU A 72 9.50 -6.40 -0.53
CA LEU A 72 8.74 -6.40 -1.78
C LEU A 72 7.31 -5.86 -1.65
N SER A 73 7.12 -4.95 -0.71
CA SER A 73 5.84 -4.31 -0.38
C SER A 73 5.96 -2.80 -0.36
N SER A 74 4.84 -2.10 -0.27
CA SER A 74 4.80 -0.65 -0.08
C SER A 74 3.88 -0.26 1.07
N SER A 75 4.19 0.86 1.72
CA SER A 75 3.25 1.56 2.58
C SER A 75 2.08 2.15 1.78
N GLY A 76 1.06 2.64 2.48
CA GLY A 76 0.12 3.63 1.94
C GLY A 76 0.82 4.95 1.63
N PHE A 77 0.11 5.83 0.92
CA PHE A 77 0.51 7.22 0.80
C PHE A 77 0.12 7.99 2.07
N GLU A 78 1.10 8.68 2.63
CA GLU A 78 0.89 9.67 3.68
C GLU A 78 1.12 11.07 3.10
N TYR A 79 0.51 12.09 3.68
CA TYR A 79 0.64 13.45 3.19
C TYR A 79 1.37 14.35 4.17
N LEU A 80 2.10 15.33 3.62
CA LEU A 80 2.78 16.39 4.35
C LEU A 80 2.82 17.68 3.50
N PRO A 81 3.12 18.85 4.08
CA PRO A 81 3.31 20.06 3.30
C PRO A 81 4.41 19.89 2.24
N ALA A 82 4.26 20.55 1.09
CA ALA A 82 5.33 20.63 0.11
C ALA A 82 6.56 21.35 0.71
N GLY A 83 7.76 20.95 0.30
CA GLY A 83 9.01 21.54 0.82
C GLY A 83 10.23 20.67 0.62
N GLN A 84 11.31 21.11 1.23
CA GLN A 84 12.58 20.37 1.25
C GLN A 84 12.70 19.61 2.56
N TYR A 85 13.05 18.33 2.47
CA TYR A 85 13.17 17.43 3.60
C TYR A 85 14.43 16.56 3.48
N SER A 86 14.82 15.95 4.58
CA SER A 86 15.74 14.82 4.59
C SER A 86 14.93 13.57 4.93
N ALA A 87 14.69 12.72 3.94
CA ALA A 87 14.07 11.42 4.18
C ALA A 87 15.10 10.48 4.81
N ARG A 88 14.79 9.96 6.00
CA ARG A 88 15.58 8.90 6.64
C ARG A 88 14.95 7.56 6.35
N ILE A 89 15.68 6.65 5.70
CA ILE A 89 15.23 5.33 5.26
C ILE A 89 16.18 4.30 5.87
N GLY A 90 15.73 3.62 6.92
CA GLY A 90 16.62 2.79 7.75
C GLY A 90 17.76 3.64 8.31
N SER A 91 19.01 3.28 7.96
CA SER A 91 20.22 4.02 8.33
C SER A 91 20.67 5.06 7.31
N GLN A 92 19.99 5.23 6.18
CA GLN A 92 20.37 6.12 5.09
C GLN A 92 19.54 7.40 5.09
N ASN A 93 20.14 8.50 4.61
CA ASN A 93 19.46 9.78 4.43
C ASN A 93 19.42 10.14 2.94
N LEU A 94 18.28 10.65 2.49
CA LEU A 94 18.06 11.13 1.14
C LEU A 94 17.47 12.54 1.20
N PRO A 95 18.19 13.59 0.74
CA PRO A 95 17.59 14.90 0.54
C PRO A 95 16.50 14.83 -0.53
N VAL A 96 15.31 15.36 -0.24
CA VAL A 96 14.17 15.35 -1.15
C VAL A 96 13.56 16.74 -1.26
N ASN A 97 13.11 17.09 -2.46
CA ASN A 97 12.31 18.29 -2.71
C ASN A 97 10.93 17.85 -3.22
N LEU A 98 9.90 18.11 -2.42
CA LEU A 98 8.55 17.62 -2.64
C LEU A 98 7.64 18.77 -3.05
N SER A 99 7.09 18.70 -4.26
CA SER A 99 6.16 19.69 -4.80
C SER A 99 4.73 19.44 -4.35
N ALA A 100 3.93 20.51 -4.24
CA ALA A 100 2.52 20.42 -3.90
C ALA A 100 1.72 19.63 -4.93
N GLU A 101 0.73 18.87 -4.48
CA GLU A 101 -0.19 18.05 -5.30
C GLU A 101 0.53 16.92 -6.08
N HIS A 102 1.78 16.58 -5.71
CA HIS A 102 2.56 15.51 -6.33
C HIS A 102 2.63 14.27 -5.44
N TYR A 103 2.80 13.12 -6.07
CA TYR A 103 2.95 11.81 -5.44
C TYR A 103 4.38 11.31 -5.62
N TYR A 104 4.96 10.83 -4.56
CA TYR A 104 6.34 10.34 -4.54
C TYR A 104 6.43 8.97 -3.88
N THR A 105 7.29 8.13 -4.41
CA THR A 105 7.67 6.86 -3.78
C THR A 105 9.17 6.91 -3.44
N LEU A 106 9.46 6.78 -2.16
CA LEU A 106 10.80 6.45 -1.71
C LEU A 106 11.05 4.97 -2.01
N VAL A 107 12.14 4.66 -2.68
CA VAL A 107 12.51 3.28 -3.00
C VAL A 107 13.80 2.94 -2.27
N THR A 108 13.79 1.85 -1.51
CA THR A 108 15.00 1.28 -0.92
C THR A 108 15.31 -0.08 -1.54
N GLN A 109 16.60 -0.36 -1.76
CA GLN A 109 17.11 -1.58 -2.36
C GLN A 109 18.31 -2.07 -1.56
N SER A 110 18.52 -3.39 -1.50
CA SER A 110 19.73 -3.94 -0.88
C SER A 110 20.98 -3.51 -1.65
N GLY A 111 21.95 -2.96 -0.94
CA GLY A 111 23.27 -2.60 -1.52
C GLY A 111 23.27 -1.37 -2.44
N ALA A 112 22.17 -0.61 -2.51
CA ALA A 112 22.07 0.61 -3.31
C ALA A 112 21.58 1.81 -2.49
N ALA A 113 21.90 3.01 -2.94
CA ALA A 113 21.34 4.23 -2.34
C ALA A 113 19.82 4.31 -2.59
N PRO A 114 19.06 4.84 -1.64
CA PRO A 114 17.63 5.05 -1.83
C PRO A 114 17.35 6.07 -2.94
N LEU A 115 16.17 5.95 -3.55
CA LEU A 115 15.73 6.82 -4.64
C LEU A 115 14.42 7.50 -4.28
N LEU A 116 14.19 8.70 -4.83
CA LEU A 116 12.87 9.32 -4.90
C LEU A 116 12.32 9.17 -6.32
N VAL A 117 11.15 8.59 -6.46
CA VAL A 117 10.44 8.44 -7.74
C VAL A 117 9.16 9.25 -7.68
N GLU A 118 8.99 10.16 -8.65
CA GLU A 118 7.73 10.89 -8.78
C GLU A 118 6.70 10.05 -9.55
N GLU A 119 5.49 9.99 -9.03
CA GLU A 119 4.37 9.29 -9.63
C GLU A 119 3.25 10.29 -9.94
N PRO A 120 3.05 10.68 -11.22
CA PRO A 120 1.92 11.54 -11.57
C PRO A 120 0.59 10.97 -11.12
N ALA A 121 -0.28 11.84 -10.59
CA ALA A 121 -1.60 11.46 -10.15
C ALA A 121 -2.44 10.88 -11.29
N PHE A 122 -3.16 9.80 -11.00
CA PHE A 122 -4.13 9.20 -11.91
C PHE A 122 -5.54 9.65 -11.53
N LYS A 123 -6.28 10.22 -12.47
CA LYS A 123 -7.59 10.84 -12.20
C LYS A 123 -8.77 10.11 -12.83
N SER A 124 -8.53 9.15 -13.74
CA SER A 124 -9.60 8.42 -14.40
C SER A 124 -10.30 7.46 -13.46
N LYS A 125 -11.62 7.63 -13.34
CA LYS A 125 -12.48 6.68 -12.59
C LYS A 125 -13.00 5.52 -13.46
N GLN A 126 -12.73 5.54 -14.77
CA GLN A 126 -13.25 4.56 -15.74
C GLN A 126 -12.18 3.58 -16.21
N LYS A 127 -10.94 3.99 -16.21
CA LYS A 127 -9.77 3.20 -16.62
C LYS A 127 -9.01 2.69 -15.40
N ALA A 128 -8.09 1.77 -15.62
CA ALA A 128 -6.99 1.47 -14.73
C ALA A 128 -5.70 2.06 -15.29
N LEU A 129 -4.76 2.39 -14.46
CA LEU A 129 -3.41 2.75 -14.84
C LEU A 129 -2.45 1.60 -14.57
N LEU A 130 -1.78 1.15 -15.59
CA LEU A 130 -0.65 0.26 -15.50
C LEU A 130 0.62 1.08 -15.62
N ARG A 131 1.44 1.08 -14.59
CA ARG A 131 2.69 1.84 -14.49
C ARG A 131 3.87 0.90 -14.36
N VAL A 132 4.91 1.12 -15.14
CA VAL A 132 6.19 0.41 -15.04
C VAL A 132 7.24 1.40 -14.55
N GLN A 133 7.89 1.08 -13.44
CA GLN A 133 9.07 1.75 -12.91
C GLN A 133 10.29 0.85 -13.16
N ASN A 134 11.06 1.18 -14.18
CA ASN A 134 12.25 0.42 -14.51
C ASN A 134 13.46 0.93 -13.74
N LEU A 135 13.77 0.28 -12.62
CA LEU A 135 14.94 0.58 -11.79
C LEU A 135 16.11 -0.37 -12.07
N SER A 136 16.03 -1.14 -13.16
CA SER A 136 17.10 -2.01 -13.65
C SER A 136 18.10 -1.24 -14.53
N ASP A 137 19.05 -1.95 -15.07
CA ASP A 137 20.14 -1.41 -15.88
C ASP A 137 19.91 -1.48 -17.39
N LYS A 138 18.74 -2.00 -17.85
CA LYS A 138 18.41 -2.16 -19.27
C LYS A 138 17.02 -1.64 -19.63
N PRO A 139 16.80 -1.23 -20.90
CA PRO A 139 15.47 -0.94 -21.40
C PRO A 139 14.58 -2.18 -21.32
N LEU A 140 13.33 -2.01 -20.89
CA LEU A 140 12.37 -3.11 -20.76
C LEU A 140 11.04 -2.73 -21.40
N THR A 141 10.45 -3.69 -22.10
CA THR A 141 9.10 -3.58 -22.69
C THR A 141 8.16 -4.53 -21.97
N LEU A 142 7.00 -4.05 -21.57
CA LEU A 142 5.94 -4.90 -21.03
C LEU A 142 5.04 -5.34 -22.17
N LYS A 143 4.99 -6.65 -22.43
CA LYS A 143 4.13 -7.26 -23.47
C LYS A 143 3.15 -8.26 -22.84
N THR A 144 2.15 -8.67 -23.61
CA THR A 144 1.36 -9.87 -23.26
C THR A 144 2.27 -11.07 -23.12
N ALA A 145 1.90 -12.06 -22.31
CA ALA A 145 2.77 -13.22 -22.02
C ALA A 145 3.19 -14.02 -23.26
N ASP A 146 2.38 -13.96 -24.33
CA ASP A 146 2.68 -14.55 -25.65
C ASP A 146 3.61 -13.65 -26.52
N GLY A 147 3.98 -12.46 -26.04
CA GLY A 147 4.86 -11.52 -26.73
C GLY A 147 4.24 -10.74 -27.88
N LYS A 148 2.96 -10.99 -28.23
CA LYS A 148 2.34 -10.45 -29.44
C LYS A 148 1.94 -8.98 -29.35
N THR A 149 1.62 -8.50 -28.15
CA THR A 149 1.10 -7.15 -27.97
C THR A 149 1.96 -6.38 -26.97
N GLU A 150 2.47 -5.25 -27.40
CA GLU A 150 3.12 -4.28 -26.48
C GLU A 150 2.06 -3.57 -25.64
N VAL A 151 2.20 -3.69 -24.33
CA VAL A 151 1.31 -3.04 -23.35
C VAL A 151 1.91 -1.72 -22.88
N VAL A 152 3.17 -1.73 -22.46
CA VAL A 152 3.95 -0.51 -22.20
C VAL A 152 5.21 -0.60 -23.03
N LYS A 153 5.44 0.42 -23.87
CA LYS A 153 6.60 0.49 -24.75
C LYS A 153 7.89 0.57 -23.95
N SER A 154 9.01 0.40 -24.62
CA SER A 154 10.35 0.41 -24.01
C SER A 154 10.49 1.49 -22.94
N VAL A 155 10.77 1.07 -21.73
CA VAL A 155 11.02 1.93 -20.57
C VAL A 155 12.53 1.88 -20.28
N GLU A 156 13.18 3.01 -20.45
CA GLU A 156 14.62 3.15 -20.22
C GLU A 156 14.99 2.90 -18.75
N PRO A 157 16.26 2.57 -18.45
CA PRO A 157 16.77 2.49 -17.10
C PRO A 157 16.45 3.76 -16.29
N LYS A 158 15.97 3.59 -15.06
CA LYS A 158 15.49 4.66 -14.17
C LYS A 158 14.30 5.46 -14.73
N GLY A 159 13.68 4.95 -15.79
CA GLY A 159 12.53 5.53 -16.44
C GLY A 159 11.20 4.96 -15.95
N ARG A 160 10.12 5.60 -16.43
CA ARG A 160 8.75 5.22 -16.19
C ARG A 160 7.98 5.08 -17.50
N GLY A 161 7.11 4.09 -17.57
CA GLY A 161 6.13 3.94 -18.64
C GLY A 161 4.73 3.77 -18.07
N ASP A 162 3.78 4.55 -18.55
CA ASP A 162 2.38 4.53 -18.10
C ASP A 162 1.46 4.11 -19.25
N ARG A 163 0.43 3.31 -18.93
CA ARG A 163 -0.64 2.94 -19.85
C ARG A 163 -1.99 2.92 -19.17
N GLU A 164 -2.91 3.75 -19.64
CA GLU A 164 -4.32 3.64 -19.27
C GLU A 164 -4.99 2.53 -20.07
N ILE A 165 -5.65 1.62 -19.37
CA ILE A 165 -6.35 0.48 -19.98
C ILE A 165 -7.73 0.27 -19.37
N ASN A 166 -8.59 -0.44 -20.08
CA ASN A 166 -9.85 -0.90 -19.49
C ASN A 166 -9.58 -1.93 -18.39
N PRO A 167 -10.44 -2.02 -17.37
CA PRO A 167 -10.37 -3.09 -16.39
C PRO A 167 -10.28 -4.45 -17.06
N VAL A 168 -9.27 -5.23 -16.68
CA VAL A 168 -8.99 -6.53 -17.31
C VAL A 168 -8.14 -7.41 -16.41
N LYS A 169 -8.28 -8.72 -16.56
CA LYS A 169 -7.28 -9.70 -16.07
C LYS A 169 -6.28 -9.95 -17.18
N ALA A 170 -5.00 -9.85 -16.88
CA ALA A 170 -3.93 -9.97 -17.87
C ALA A 170 -2.79 -10.85 -17.38
N ASN A 171 -2.23 -11.60 -18.32
CA ASN A 171 -0.97 -12.32 -18.18
C ASN A 171 0.07 -11.56 -19.00
N LEU A 172 1.07 -11.02 -18.33
CA LEU A 172 2.07 -10.14 -18.89
C LEU A 172 3.46 -10.70 -18.65
N ALA A 173 4.42 -10.25 -19.44
CA ALA A 173 5.83 -10.60 -19.32
C ALA A 173 6.71 -9.41 -19.69
N LEU A 174 7.93 -9.36 -19.15
CA LEU A 174 8.94 -8.39 -19.51
C LEU A 174 9.83 -8.91 -20.63
N PHE A 175 10.19 -8.00 -21.52
CA PHE A 175 11.03 -8.25 -22.67
C PHE A 175 12.19 -7.24 -22.75
N ASP A 176 13.35 -7.72 -23.16
CA ASP A 176 14.50 -6.95 -23.62
C ASP A 176 14.55 -7.12 -25.14
N GLY A 177 14.04 -6.13 -25.89
CA GLY A 177 13.74 -6.30 -27.30
C GLY A 177 12.71 -7.40 -27.56
N GLU A 178 13.10 -8.42 -28.32
CA GLU A 178 12.25 -9.59 -28.60
C GLU A 178 12.45 -10.75 -27.61
N ARG A 179 13.44 -10.67 -26.75
CA ARG A 179 13.75 -11.72 -25.78
C ARG A 179 12.91 -11.54 -24.52
N LYS A 180 12.10 -12.54 -24.17
CA LYS A 180 11.43 -12.60 -22.88
C LYS A 180 12.47 -12.74 -21.76
N VAL A 181 12.45 -11.84 -20.77
CA VAL A 181 13.40 -11.82 -19.65
C VAL A 181 12.76 -12.16 -18.32
N ALA A 182 11.44 -11.99 -18.18
CA ALA A 182 10.72 -12.42 -16.99
C ALA A 182 9.23 -12.66 -17.28
N ASP A 183 8.69 -13.76 -16.73
CA ASP A 183 7.26 -13.95 -16.60
C ASP A 183 6.74 -13.25 -15.34
N LEU A 184 5.56 -12.64 -15.42
CA LEU A 184 4.95 -11.93 -14.32
C LEU A 184 3.78 -12.73 -13.74
N LYS A 185 3.52 -12.53 -12.45
CA LYS A 185 2.29 -13.06 -11.83
C LYS A 185 1.08 -12.44 -12.55
N PRO A 186 0.00 -13.23 -12.78
CA PRO A 186 -1.23 -12.70 -13.34
C PRO A 186 -1.75 -11.52 -12.55
N ILE A 187 -2.28 -10.50 -13.23
CA ILE A 187 -2.78 -9.29 -12.60
C ILE A 187 -4.22 -9.02 -12.97
N SER A 188 -5.00 -8.52 -12.01
CA SER A 188 -6.34 -8.00 -12.22
C SER A 188 -6.32 -6.50 -11.99
N LEU A 189 -6.84 -5.75 -12.94
CA LEU A 189 -6.89 -4.29 -12.94
C LEU A 189 -8.34 -3.85 -12.81
N ALA A 190 -8.63 -3.04 -11.80
CA ALA A 190 -9.94 -2.49 -11.54
C ALA A 190 -10.04 -1.02 -11.97
N ARG A 191 -11.27 -0.50 -12.10
CA ARG A 191 -11.51 0.92 -12.41
C ARG A 191 -10.96 1.83 -11.33
N GLY A 192 -10.31 2.92 -11.74
CA GLY A 192 -9.68 3.89 -10.84
C GLY A 192 -8.39 3.40 -10.18
N GLU A 193 -8.00 2.15 -10.40
CA GLU A 193 -6.83 1.54 -9.78
C GLU A 193 -5.54 1.93 -10.50
N VAL A 194 -4.50 2.19 -9.73
CA VAL A 194 -3.12 2.30 -10.22
C VAL A 194 -2.36 1.07 -9.76
N VAL A 195 -1.79 0.32 -10.69
CA VAL A 195 -0.95 -0.83 -10.39
C VAL A 195 0.45 -0.57 -10.94
N CYS A 196 1.42 -0.58 -10.05
CA CYS A 196 2.81 -0.33 -10.39
C CYS A 196 3.59 -1.64 -10.51
N LEU A 197 4.32 -1.81 -11.60
CA LEU A 197 5.37 -2.81 -11.73
C LEU A 197 6.70 -2.15 -11.43
N TYR A 198 7.29 -2.47 -10.29
CA TYR A 198 8.68 -2.10 -10.00
C TYR A 198 9.59 -3.21 -10.50
N VAL A 199 10.59 -2.85 -11.30
CA VAL A 199 11.60 -3.79 -11.78
C VAL A 199 12.95 -3.35 -11.28
N THR A 200 13.51 -4.09 -10.34
CA THR A 200 14.85 -3.89 -9.78
C THR A 200 15.80 -4.99 -10.25
N GLY A 201 17.09 -4.86 -9.93
CA GLY A 201 18.12 -5.83 -10.29
C GLY A 201 18.87 -5.47 -11.57
N THR A 202 19.59 -6.44 -12.09
CA THR A 202 20.39 -6.30 -13.32
C THR A 202 19.82 -7.19 -14.43
N ALA A 203 20.32 -7.01 -15.65
CA ALA A 203 19.91 -7.80 -16.82
C ALA A 203 19.96 -9.32 -16.64
N ASN A 204 20.83 -9.80 -15.75
CA ASN A 204 21.00 -11.23 -15.50
C ASN A 204 20.05 -11.74 -14.38
N GLN A 205 19.56 -10.85 -13.53
CA GLN A 205 18.67 -11.20 -12.43
C GLN A 205 17.72 -10.02 -12.14
N LEU A 206 16.65 -9.97 -12.90
CA LEU A 206 15.57 -9.02 -12.67
C LEU A 206 14.65 -9.48 -11.54
N ASN A 207 14.19 -8.54 -10.76
CA ASN A 207 13.20 -8.75 -9.70
C ASN A 207 11.97 -7.87 -9.95
N PRO A 208 11.03 -8.31 -10.79
CA PRO A 208 9.79 -7.60 -11.08
C PRO A 208 8.74 -7.88 -10.00
N VAL A 209 8.17 -6.82 -9.43
CA VAL A 209 7.16 -6.92 -8.38
C VAL A 209 5.98 -6.02 -8.68
N TRP A 210 4.78 -6.59 -8.67
CA TRP A 210 3.53 -5.82 -8.70
C TRP A 210 3.25 -5.19 -7.34
N VAL A 211 3.12 -3.89 -7.32
CA VAL A 211 2.74 -3.12 -6.13
C VAL A 211 1.38 -2.48 -6.39
N LYS A 212 0.41 -2.85 -5.57
CA LYS A 212 -0.90 -2.22 -5.50
C LYS A 212 -0.96 -1.30 -4.29
N PRO A 213 -1.74 -0.21 -4.33
CA PRO A 213 -2.06 0.49 -3.11
C PRO A 213 -2.65 -0.50 -2.08
N PRO A 214 -2.37 -0.35 -0.79
CA PRO A 214 -3.05 -1.14 0.22
C PRO A 214 -4.56 -0.93 0.06
N VAL A 215 -5.32 -2.03 0.11
CA VAL A 215 -6.79 -1.96 0.14
C VAL A 215 -7.14 -1.35 1.49
N LYS A 216 -7.81 -0.21 1.49
CA LYS A 216 -8.40 0.34 2.72
C LYS A 216 -9.53 -0.60 3.12
N GLU A 217 -9.39 -1.24 4.27
CA GLU A 217 -10.45 -2.00 4.93
C GLU A 217 -11.51 -1.09 5.52
#